data_5e2ef57aa1f7bf912061410571ef2e68
#
_entry.id   5e2ef57aa1f7bf912061410571ef2e68
#
_cell.length_a   1.000
_cell.length_b   1.000
_cell.length_c   1.000
_cell.angle_alpha   90.00
_cell.angle_beta   90.00
_cell.angle_gamma   90.00
#
_symmetry.space_group_name_H-M   'P 1'
#
loop_
_entity.id
_entity.type
_entity.pdbx_description
1 polymer ?
#
loop_
_entity_poly.entity_id
_entity_poly.type
_entity_poly.pdbx_seq_one_letter_code
_entity_poly.pdbx_strand_id
1 'polypeptide(L)'
;MGKMGKITVETCPIEGLKVITPTVFGDERGYFMETYNYNDYKAAGIDMEFVQDNQSASKKGVLRGLHFQMNYPQDKLVRVVSGEVFDVAVDLREGSPTYGQWYGVLLSAENKKQFFIPKNFAHGFLVLSDYAEFVYKCTDFYHPNDEGGLAWNDPDIGVEWPIPEGMELTISEKDQKWGGIKELKK
;
A
#
# COMPACT_ATOMS: atom_id res chain seq x y z
N MET A 1 22.62 -24.59 -7.77
CA MET A 1 21.91 -24.06 -6.60
C MET A 1 21.12 -22.83 -6.99
N GLY A 2 19.78 -22.92 -7.00
CA GLY A 2 18.93 -21.76 -7.21
C GLY A 2 19.22 -20.73 -6.11
N LYS A 3 19.42 -19.45 -6.50
CA LYS A 3 19.57 -18.39 -5.51
C LYS A 3 18.27 -18.28 -4.70
N MET A 4 18.33 -18.60 -3.41
CA MET A 4 17.23 -18.32 -2.49
C MET A 4 17.02 -16.80 -2.44
N GLY A 5 15.79 -16.35 -2.27
CA GLY A 5 15.48 -14.94 -2.08
C GLY A 5 15.25 -14.10 -3.34
N LYS A 6 15.13 -14.67 -4.52
CA LYS A 6 14.77 -13.91 -5.71
C LYS A 6 13.33 -13.41 -5.65
N ILE A 7 13.14 -12.19 -6.12
CA ILE A 7 11.84 -11.54 -6.22
C ILE A 7 11.50 -11.27 -7.68
N THR A 8 10.22 -11.24 -8.00
CA THR A 8 9.70 -10.75 -9.27
C THR A 8 9.17 -9.34 -9.05
N VAL A 9 9.56 -8.40 -9.92
CA VAL A 9 9.15 -7.00 -9.82
C VAL A 9 8.39 -6.61 -11.07
N GLU A 10 7.17 -6.13 -10.87
CA GLU A 10 6.33 -5.57 -11.93
C GLU A 10 6.33 -4.06 -11.79
N THR A 11 6.62 -3.35 -12.88
CA THR A 11 6.51 -1.88 -12.93
C THR A 11 5.05 -1.48 -13.15
N CYS A 12 4.70 -0.30 -12.66
CA CYS A 12 3.36 0.26 -12.76
C CYS A 12 3.37 1.47 -13.72
N PRO A 13 2.19 1.88 -14.25
CA PRO A 13 2.10 3.08 -15.09
C PRO A 13 2.56 4.36 -14.40
N ILE A 14 2.48 4.41 -13.07
CA ILE A 14 2.99 5.54 -12.27
C ILE A 14 4.40 5.20 -11.82
N GLU A 15 5.37 6.00 -12.26
CA GLU A 15 6.78 5.76 -11.95
C GLU A 15 7.04 5.73 -10.44
N GLY A 16 7.81 4.75 -10.01
CA GLY A 16 8.19 4.54 -8.62
C GLY A 16 7.35 3.49 -7.89
N LEU A 17 6.11 3.28 -8.29
CA LEU A 17 5.28 2.19 -7.77
C LEU A 17 5.80 0.85 -8.32
N LYS A 18 5.87 -0.16 -7.45
CA LYS A 18 6.31 -1.50 -7.83
C LYS A 18 5.44 -2.55 -7.15
N VAL A 19 5.07 -3.58 -7.91
CA VAL A 19 4.44 -4.78 -7.34
C VAL A 19 5.50 -5.86 -7.27
N ILE A 20 5.70 -6.41 -6.09
CA ILE A 20 6.77 -7.37 -5.81
C ILE A 20 6.14 -8.70 -5.40
N THR A 21 6.61 -9.78 -6.00
CA THR A 21 6.20 -11.13 -5.62
C THR A 21 7.44 -11.91 -5.18
N PRO A 22 7.55 -12.27 -3.88
CA PRO A 22 8.64 -13.12 -3.41
C PRO A 22 8.58 -14.50 -4.05
N THR A 23 9.73 -15.13 -4.19
CA THR A 23 9.79 -16.54 -4.60
C THR A 23 9.29 -17.41 -3.43
N VAL A 24 8.34 -18.28 -3.71
CA VAL A 24 7.77 -19.20 -2.73
C VAL A 24 8.39 -20.58 -2.92
N PHE A 25 8.95 -21.13 -1.86
CA PHE A 25 9.52 -22.48 -1.84
C PHE A 25 8.54 -23.39 -1.08
N GLY A 26 7.79 -24.21 -1.83
CA GLY A 26 6.74 -25.06 -1.25
C GLY A 26 7.01 -26.54 -1.44
N ASP A 27 6.54 -27.33 -0.48
CA ASP A 27 6.49 -28.79 -0.54
C ASP A 27 5.27 -29.27 0.27
N GLU A 28 5.17 -30.58 0.52
CA GLU A 28 4.05 -31.17 1.28
C GLU A 28 3.90 -30.68 2.71
N ARG A 29 4.95 -30.06 3.29
CA ARG A 29 4.91 -29.51 4.65
C ARG A 29 4.33 -28.11 4.71
N GLY A 30 4.29 -27.39 3.56
CA GLY A 30 3.91 -25.97 3.48
C GLY A 30 4.88 -25.20 2.61
N TYR A 31 5.13 -23.94 2.97
CA TYR A 31 6.01 -23.10 2.16
C TYR A 31 6.93 -22.25 3.03
N PHE A 32 8.00 -21.80 2.39
CA PHE A 32 8.93 -20.79 2.92
C PHE A 32 9.11 -19.71 1.87
N MET A 33 9.22 -18.45 2.32
CA MET A 33 9.61 -17.34 1.45
C MET A 33 10.33 -16.28 2.25
N GLU A 34 11.25 -15.57 1.62
CA GLU A 34 11.79 -14.34 2.18
C GLU A 34 10.83 -13.19 1.84
N THR A 35 10.32 -12.52 2.85
CA THR A 35 9.37 -11.43 2.66
C THR A 35 10.06 -10.09 2.49
N TYR A 36 11.33 -10.01 2.85
CA TYR A 36 12.20 -8.86 2.63
C TYR A 36 13.66 -9.31 2.70
N ASN A 37 14.43 -8.88 1.71
CA ASN A 37 15.88 -9.08 1.66
C ASN A 37 16.49 -7.80 1.10
N TYR A 38 17.30 -7.12 1.91
CA TYR A 38 17.85 -5.82 1.55
C TYR A 38 18.55 -5.82 0.19
N ASN A 39 19.38 -6.83 -0.08
CA ASN A 39 20.14 -6.90 -1.31
C ASN A 39 19.26 -7.06 -2.56
N ASP A 40 18.25 -7.92 -2.49
CA ASP A 40 17.33 -8.15 -3.60
C ASP A 40 16.44 -6.92 -3.85
N TYR A 41 15.97 -6.28 -2.78
CA TYR A 41 15.13 -5.09 -2.89
C TYR A 41 15.94 -3.87 -3.35
N LYS A 42 17.18 -3.74 -2.90
CA LYS A 42 18.11 -2.71 -3.39
C LYS A 42 18.35 -2.86 -4.89
N ALA A 43 18.57 -4.07 -5.36
CA ALA A 43 18.74 -4.35 -6.79
C ALA A 43 17.49 -4.01 -7.60
N ALA A 44 16.30 -4.04 -6.97
CA ALA A 44 15.03 -3.64 -7.57
C ALA A 44 14.76 -2.13 -7.48
N GLY A 45 15.70 -1.35 -6.94
CA GLY A 45 15.55 0.10 -6.78
C GLY A 45 14.96 0.55 -5.45
N ILE A 46 14.81 -0.35 -4.50
CA ILE A 46 14.33 -0.06 -3.14
C ILE A 46 15.53 -0.07 -2.21
N ASP A 47 16.25 1.06 -2.20
CA ASP A 47 17.51 1.23 -1.46
C ASP A 47 17.33 2.18 -0.28
N MET A 48 16.30 1.94 0.51
CA MET A 48 16.02 2.71 1.72
C MET A 48 16.12 1.82 2.94
N GLU A 49 16.40 2.43 4.08
CA GLU A 49 16.34 1.75 5.36
C GLU A 49 14.91 1.80 5.89
N PHE A 50 14.33 0.64 6.19
CA PHE A 50 13.05 0.57 6.88
C PHE A 50 13.27 0.59 8.39
N VAL A 51 12.56 1.49 9.09
CA VAL A 51 12.78 1.75 10.50
C VAL A 51 11.58 1.41 11.39
N GLN A 52 10.42 1.11 10.79
CA GLN A 52 9.21 0.81 11.53
C GLN A 52 8.38 -0.23 10.78
N ASP A 53 7.88 -1.23 11.54
CA ASP A 53 6.90 -2.20 11.06
C ASP A 53 5.56 -1.94 11.74
N ASN A 54 4.47 -2.01 10.98
CA ASN A 54 3.11 -1.86 11.48
C ASN A 54 2.26 -3.06 11.07
N GLN A 55 1.26 -3.36 11.88
CA GLN A 55 0.27 -4.40 11.58
C GLN A 55 -1.11 -3.92 11.97
N SER A 56 -2.09 -4.18 11.13
CA SER A 56 -3.49 -3.92 11.42
C SER A 56 -4.36 -5.11 11.03
N ALA A 57 -5.51 -5.22 11.67
CA ALA A 57 -6.53 -6.21 11.34
C ALA A 57 -7.86 -5.50 11.13
N SER A 58 -8.63 -5.94 10.16
CA SER A 58 -9.87 -5.25 9.79
C SER A 58 -10.89 -6.23 9.22
N LYS A 59 -12.16 -5.94 9.46
CA LYS A 59 -13.29 -6.70 8.93
C LYS A 59 -13.63 -6.26 7.50
N LYS A 60 -14.43 -7.10 6.81
CA LYS A 60 -14.95 -6.79 5.48
C LYS A 60 -15.59 -5.40 5.42
N GLY A 61 -15.30 -4.66 4.37
CA GLY A 61 -15.87 -3.34 4.14
C GLY A 61 -15.14 -2.20 4.83
N VAL A 62 -14.15 -2.49 5.69
CA VAL A 62 -13.32 -1.43 6.27
C VAL A 62 -12.46 -0.82 5.17
N LEU A 63 -12.56 0.49 5.04
CA LEU A 63 -11.73 1.30 4.16
C LEU A 63 -10.91 2.26 5.01
N ARG A 64 -9.59 2.21 4.88
CA ARG A 64 -8.67 3.09 5.61
C ARG A 64 -7.92 3.97 4.61
N GLY A 65 -7.82 5.26 4.89
CA GLY A 65 -7.04 6.21 4.09
C GLY A 65 -7.88 7.33 3.51
N LEU A 66 -7.39 7.98 2.54
CA LEU A 66 -6.04 7.93 1.95
C LEU A 66 -5.08 8.81 2.78
N HIS A 67 -4.02 8.24 3.31
CA HIS A 67 -3.13 8.90 4.26
C HIS A 67 -1.73 9.17 3.70
N PHE A 68 -1.10 10.22 4.21
CA PHE A 68 0.31 10.52 3.99
C PHE A 68 0.85 11.36 5.15
N GLN A 69 2.16 11.49 5.26
CA GLN A 69 2.81 12.42 6.18
C GLN A 69 3.45 13.55 5.38
N MET A 70 3.28 14.78 5.84
CA MET A 70 3.66 15.97 5.07
C MET A 70 5.14 16.31 5.19
N ASN A 71 5.66 16.39 6.41
CA ASN A 71 7.05 16.79 6.69
C ASN A 71 7.98 15.59 6.88
N TYR A 72 7.42 14.44 7.24
CA TYR A 72 8.13 13.18 7.46
C TYR A 72 7.55 12.09 6.55
N PRO A 73 7.61 12.30 5.21
CA PRO A 73 6.99 11.34 4.30
C PRO A 73 7.67 9.97 4.39
N GLN A 74 6.87 8.93 4.26
CA GLN A 74 7.30 7.54 4.40
C GLN A 74 7.21 6.83 3.06
N ASP A 75 8.28 6.13 2.66
CA ASP A 75 8.17 5.04 1.70
C ASP A 75 7.59 3.84 2.46
N LYS A 76 6.73 3.06 1.79
CA LYS A 76 6.04 1.93 2.41
C LYS A 76 6.19 0.68 1.56
N LEU A 77 6.40 -0.44 2.22
CA LEU A 77 6.34 -1.76 1.61
C LEU A 77 5.23 -2.54 2.30
N VAL A 78 4.12 -2.75 1.59
CA VAL A 78 2.89 -3.28 2.17
C VAL A 78 2.57 -4.67 1.65
N ARG A 79 1.96 -5.52 2.49
CA ARG A 79 1.51 -6.85 2.13
C ARG A 79 0.39 -7.33 3.04
N VAL A 80 -0.33 -8.35 2.61
CA VAL A 80 -1.42 -8.97 3.35
C VAL A 80 -1.00 -10.36 3.81
N VAL A 81 -1.14 -10.65 5.10
CA VAL A 81 -0.79 -11.96 5.68
C VAL A 81 -2.01 -12.83 5.94
N SER A 82 -3.21 -12.27 5.93
CA SER A 82 -4.48 -12.97 6.03
C SER A 82 -5.54 -12.20 5.26
N GLY A 83 -6.33 -12.88 4.43
CA GLY A 83 -7.41 -12.27 3.67
C GLY A 83 -6.94 -11.56 2.41
N GLU A 84 -7.76 -10.61 1.96
CA GLU A 84 -7.55 -9.87 0.71
C GLU A 84 -7.99 -8.43 0.86
N VAL A 85 -7.20 -7.52 0.29
CA VAL A 85 -7.52 -6.09 0.22
C VAL A 85 -7.27 -5.57 -1.20
N PHE A 86 -7.95 -4.48 -1.54
CA PHE A 86 -7.59 -3.65 -2.68
C PHE A 86 -6.82 -2.45 -2.15
N ASP A 87 -5.55 -2.36 -2.50
CA ASP A 87 -4.62 -1.34 -2.00
C ASP A 87 -4.42 -0.26 -3.04
N VAL A 88 -4.50 1.01 -2.64
CA VAL A 88 -4.49 2.16 -3.54
C VAL A 88 -3.41 3.15 -3.15
N ALA A 89 -2.66 3.60 -4.13
CA ALA A 89 -1.68 4.69 -4.01
C ALA A 89 -2.06 5.83 -4.97
N VAL A 90 -1.98 7.05 -4.49
CA VAL A 90 -2.24 8.28 -5.28
C VAL A 90 -0.98 9.12 -5.31
N ASP A 91 -0.53 9.50 -6.49
CA ASP A 91 0.68 10.31 -6.67
C ASP A 91 0.43 11.75 -6.22
N LEU A 92 1.16 12.18 -5.20
CA LEU A 92 1.13 13.57 -4.69
C LEU A 92 2.48 14.26 -4.84
N ARG A 93 3.38 13.72 -5.64
CA ARG A 93 4.71 14.32 -5.86
C ARG A 93 4.57 15.61 -6.66
N GLU A 94 5.08 16.69 -6.11
CA GLU A 94 5.07 17.98 -6.77
C GLU A 94 5.82 17.92 -8.10
N GLY A 95 5.19 18.44 -9.16
CA GLY A 95 5.79 18.45 -10.51
C GLY A 95 5.77 17.11 -11.23
N SER A 96 5.21 16.05 -10.62
CA SER A 96 5.09 14.76 -11.30
C SER A 96 4.13 14.82 -12.48
N PRO A 97 4.45 14.22 -13.63
CA PRO A 97 3.53 14.14 -14.77
C PRO A 97 2.29 13.30 -14.46
N THR A 98 2.31 12.48 -13.40
CA THR A 98 1.19 11.66 -12.95
C THR A 98 0.57 12.17 -11.65
N TYR A 99 0.82 13.43 -11.28
CA TYR A 99 0.23 14.03 -10.07
C TYR A 99 -1.30 13.87 -10.08
N GLY A 100 -1.84 13.34 -8.99
CA GLY A 100 -3.28 13.10 -8.83
C GLY A 100 -3.78 11.81 -9.46
N GLN A 101 -2.95 11.06 -10.16
CA GLN A 101 -3.31 9.74 -10.68
C GLN A 101 -3.16 8.67 -9.61
N TRP A 102 -3.94 7.61 -9.74
CA TRP A 102 -3.95 6.50 -8.78
C TRP A 102 -3.66 5.16 -9.45
N TYR A 103 -3.18 4.23 -8.66
CA TYR A 103 -3.00 2.84 -9.06
C TYR A 103 -3.42 1.92 -7.93
N GLY A 104 -4.16 0.86 -8.26
CA GLY A 104 -4.68 -0.10 -7.29
C GLY A 104 -4.20 -1.51 -7.56
N VAL A 105 -3.97 -2.28 -6.50
CA VAL A 105 -3.48 -3.65 -6.57
C VAL A 105 -4.28 -4.52 -5.59
N LEU A 106 -4.69 -5.70 -6.05
CA LEU A 106 -5.20 -6.74 -5.16
C LEU A 106 -4.03 -7.40 -4.43
N LEU A 107 -4.04 -7.31 -3.11
CA LEU A 107 -3.06 -7.95 -2.24
C LEU A 107 -3.77 -9.00 -1.40
N SER A 108 -3.25 -10.20 -1.35
CA SER A 108 -3.83 -11.27 -0.55
C SER A 108 -2.75 -12.17 0.07
N ALA A 109 -3.13 -12.89 1.11
CA ALA A 109 -2.27 -13.93 1.67
C ALA A 109 -1.96 -15.02 0.62
N GLU A 110 -2.90 -15.28 -0.27
CA GLU A 110 -2.77 -16.28 -1.32
C GLU A 110 -1.83 -15.86 -2.43
N ASN A 111 -1.99 -14.63 -2.98
CA ASN A 111 -1.16 -14.16 -4.09
C ASN A 111 0.24 -13.70 -3.64
N LYS A 112 0.43 -13.43 -2.36
CA LYS A 112 1.72 -13.07 -1.73
C LYS A 112 2.38 -11.82 -2.34
N LYS A 113 1.60 -11.00 -3.03
CA LYS A 113 2.08 -9.77 -3.63
C LYS A 113 2.35 -8.72 -2.56
N GLN A 114 3.36 -7.91 -2.81
CA GLN A 114 3.70 -6.75 -2.01
C GLN A 114 3.62 -5.52 -2.90
N PHE A 115 3.29 -4.38 -2.32
CA PHE A 115 3.22 -3.12 -3.04
C PHE A 115 4.21 -2.15 -2.42
N PHE A 116 5.16 -1.67 -3.23
CA PHE A 116 6.08 -0.61 -2.82
C PHE A 116 5.51 0.74 -3.26
N ILE A 117 5.32 1.61 -2.28
CA ILE A 117 4.74 2.94 -2.44
C ILE A 117 5.77 3.95 -1.98
N PRO A 118 6.36 4.74 -2.90
CA PRO A 118 7.33 5.77 -2.52
C PRO A 118 6.70 6.85 -1.63
N LYS A 119 7.56 7.59 -0.95
CA LYS A 119 7.13 8.79 -0.21
C LYS A 119 6.43 9.78 -1.15
N ASN A 120 5.57 10.63 -0.57
CA ASN A 120 4.76 11.62 -1.29
C ASN A 120 3.68 10.98 -2.17
N PHE A 121 3.18 9.82 -1.74
CA PHE A 121 1.94 9.21 -2.22
C PHE A 121 0.95 9.16 -1.06
N ALA A 122 -0.32 9.34 -1.36
CA ALA A 122 -1.38 8.99 -0.43
C ALA A 122 -1.68 7.50 -0.58
N HIS A 123 -2.04 6.85 0.53
CA HIS A 123 -2.20 5.40 0.59
C HIS A 123 -3.45 5.01 1.37
N GLY A 124 -4.15 4.02 0.88
CA GLY A 124 -5.30 3.44 1.57
C GLY A 124 -5.67 2.07 1.01
N PHE A 125 -6.61 1.41 1.66
CA PHE A 125 -7.06 0.10 1.22
C PHE A 125 -8.50 -0.20 1.62
N LEU A 126 -9.12 -1.11 0.86
CA LEU A 126 -10.46 -1.65 1.12
C LEU A 126 -10.34 -3.14 1.40
N VAL A 127 -10.92 -3.60 2.50
CA VAL A 127 -10.95 -5.03 2.87
C VAL A 127 -12.07 -5.73 2.11
N LEU A 128 -11.71 -6.75 1.32
CA LEU A 128 -12.64 -7.50 0.47
C LEU A 128 -13.05 -8.85 1.06
N SER A 129 -12.20 -9.47 1.86
CA SER A 129 -12.49 -10.73 2.57
C SER A 129 -13.20 -10.46 3.90
N ASP A 130 -13.72 -11.49 4.54
CA ASP A 130 -14.39 -11.36 5.84
C ASP A 130 -13.51 -10.73 6.91
N TYR A 131 -12.20 -10.98 6.80
CA TYR A 131 -11.16 -10.49 7.70
C TYR A 131 -9.86 -10.36 6.93
N ALA A 132 -9.07 -9.34 7.23
CA ALA A 132 -7.74 -9.18 6.65
C ALA A 132 -6.74 -8.68 7.69
N GLU A 133 -5.52 -9.20 7.61
CA GLU A 133 -4.37 -8.69 8.35
C GLU A 133 -3.37 -8.09 7.37
N PHE A 134 -3.01 -6.86 7.64
CA PHE A 134 -2.21 -6.00 6.78
C PHE A 134 -0.95 -5.59 7.53
N VAL A 135 0.21 -5.83 6.92
CA VAL A 135 1.50 -5.48 7.52
C VAL A 135 2.31 -4.63 6.55
N TYR A 136 3.06 -3.67 7.08
CA TYR A 136 3.89 -2.84 6.22
C TYR A 136 5.09 -2.26 6.96
N LYS A 137 6.15 -2.03 6.18
CA LYS A 137 7.38 -1.39 6.62
C LYS A 137 7.39 0.06 6.17
N CYS A 138 7.93 0.93 6.99
CA CYS A 138 8.06 2.35 6.71
C CYS A 138 9.50 2.82 6.83
N THR A 139 9.90 3.79 6.00
CA THR A 139 11.23 4.38 6.01
C THR A 139 11.38 5.56 6.95
N ASP A 140 10.29 6.02 7.55
CA ASP A 140 10.30 7.04 8.60
C ASP A 140 9.27 6.67 9.67
N PHE A 141 9.42 7.28 10.85
CA PHE A 141 8.56 7.02 11.98
C PHE A 141 7.18 7.67 11.80
N TYR A 142 6.19 7.08 12.46
CA TYR A 142 4.85 7.65 12.51
C TYR A 142 4.84 8.93 13.35
N HIS A 143 4.38 10.01 12.74
CA HIS A 143 4.21 11.31 13.41
C HIS A 143 2.73 11.69 13.36
N PRO A 144 1.95 11.45 14.43
CA PRO A 144 0.50 11.68 14.42
C PRO A 144 0.10 13.13 14.13
N ASN A 145 0.96 14.10 14.46
CA ASN A 145 0.70 15.51 14.18
C ASN A 145 1.09 15.94 12.75
N ASP A 146 1.68 15.03 11.98
CA ASP A 146 2.13 15.28 10.60
C ASP A 146 1.20 14.62 9.57
N GLU A 147 0.19 13.91 10.02
CA GLU A 147 -0.71 13.17 9.14
C GLU A 147 -1.59 14.09 8.30
N GLY A 148 -1.60 13.86 7.00
CA GLY A 148 -2.54 14.43 6.06
C GLY A 148 -3.38 13.34 5.41
N GLY A 149 -4.38 13.72 4.68
CA GLY A 149 -5.25 12.76 4.00
C GLY A 149 -6.01 13.35 2.83
N LEU A 150 -6.53 12.44 2.02
CA LEU A 150 -7.43 12.73 0.91
C LEU A 150 -8.73 11.98 1.11
N ALA A 151 -9.84 12.58 0.67
CA ALA A 151 -11.12 11.89 0.62
C ALA A 151 -11.02 10.65 -0.27
N TRP A 152 -11.42 9.50 0.26
CA TRP A 152 -11.38 8.22 -0.45
C TRP A 152 -12.22 8.25 -1.74
N ASN A 153 -13.26 9.06 -1.78
CA ASN A 153 -14.23 9.20 -2.87
C ASN A 153 -14.07 10.53 -3.65
N ASP A 154 -12.92 11.16 -3.58
CA ASP A 154 -12.68 12.40 -4.31
C ASP A 154 -12.89 12.20 -5.82
N PRO A 155 -13.86 12.89 -6.43
CA PRO A 155 -14.13 12.74 -7.87
C PRO A 155 -12.99 13.24 -8.76
N ASP A 156 -12.14 14.12 -8.25
CA ASP A 156 -11.00 14.64 -9.02
C ASP A 156 -9.86 13.61 -9.09
N ILE A 157 -9.80 12.67 -8.17
CA ILE A 157 -8.89 11.52 -8.24
C ILE A 157 -9.56 10.37 -8.97
N GLY A 158 -10.81 10.08 -8.64
CA GLY A 158 -11.63 9.09 -9.32
C GLY A 158 -11.21 7.64 -9.07
N VAL A 159 -10.80 7.31 -7.84
CA VAL A 159 -10.45 5.92 -7.51
C VAL A 159 -11.66 5.01 -7.72
N GLU A 160 -11.47 3.99 -8.54
CA GLU A 160 -12.50 2.97 -8.79
C GLU A 160 -12.35 1.83 -7.78
N TRP A 161 -12.90 2.03 -6.58
CA TRP A 161 -12.90 1.00 -5.55
C TRP A 161 -13.79 -0.16 -5.98
N PRO A 162 -13.30 -1.42 -5.92
CA PRO A 162 -14.10 -2.58 -6.31
C PRO A 162 -15.08 -2.97 -5.19
N ILE A 163 -16.06 -2.11 -4.93
CA ILE A 163 -17.05 -2.32 -3.87
C ILE A 163 -18.12 -3.27 -4.39
N PRO A 164 -18.20 -4.52 -3.87
CA PRO A 164 -19.23 -5.45 -4.28
C PRO A 164 -20.62 -4.94 -3.92
N GLU A 165 -21.62 -5.32 -4.71
CA GLU A 165 -23.00 -5.02 -4.41
C GLU A 165 -23.38 -5.54 -3.01
N GLY A 166 -24.01 -4.68 -2.21
CA GLY A 166 -24.42 -5.01 -0.86
C GLY A 166 -23.36 -4.88 0.21
N MET A 167 -22.11 -4.52 -0.15
CA MET A 167 -21.07 -4.28 0.85
C MET A 167 -21.30 -2.94 1.55
N GLU A 168 -21.39 -2.98 2.87
CA GLU A 168 -21.39 -1.78 3.70
C GLU A 168 -19.94 -1.35 3.98
N LEU A 169 -19.64 -0.07 3.72
CA LEU A 169 -18.35 0.49 4.05
C LEU A 169 -18.30 0.95 5.50
N THR A 170 -17.20 0.65 6.16
CA THR A 170 -16.88 1.17 7.50
C THR A 170 -15.66 2.05 7.39
N ILE A 171 -15.85 3.34 7.61
CA ILE A 171 -14.79 4.36 7.48
C ILE A 171 -14.75 5.14 8.78
N SER A 172 -13.55 5.34 9.33
CA SER A 172 -13.39 6.09 10.58
C SER A 172 -13.92 7.52 10.41
N GLU A 173 -14.34 8.11 11.52
CA GLU A 173 -14.81 9.51 11.52
C GLU A 173 -13.75 10.47 10.95
N LYS A 174 -12.50 10.26 11.29
CA LYS A 174 -11.36 11.03 10.77
C LYS A 174 -11.27 10.92 9.25
N ASP A 175 -11.36 9.70 8.71
CA ASP A 175 -11.20 9.45 7.27
C ASP A 175 -12.39 9.96 6.44
N GLN A 176 -13.53 10.19 7.06
CA GLN A 176 -14.67 10.81 6.40
C GLN A 176 -14.54 12.34 6.25
N LYS A 177 -13.60 12.94 6.96
CA LYS A 177 -13.44 14.41 7.02
C LYS A 177 -12.35 14.96 6.11
N TRP A 178 -11.58 14.12 5.45
CA TRP A 178 -10.54 14.58 4.54
C TRP A 178 -11.15 15.29 3.33
N GLY A 179 -10.49 16.36 2.89
CA GLY A 179 -10.86 17.10 1.68
C GLY A 179 -10.31 16.45 0.41
N GLY A 180 -10.67 17.00 -0.73
CA GLY A 180 -10.18 16.55 -2.03
C GLY A 180 -8.78 17.06 -2.36
N ILE A 181 -8.22 16.55 -3.45
CA ILE A 181 -6.86 16.90 -3.90
C ILE A 181 -6.72 18.41 -4.21
N LYS A 182 -7.80 19.05 -4.66
CA LYS A 182 -7.79 20.51 -4.95
C LYS A 182 -7.66 21.35 -3.69
N GLU A 183 -7.96 20.80 -2.54
CA GLU A 183 -7.88 21.49 -1.25
C GLU A 183 -6.50 21.33 -0.58
N LEU A 184 -5.62 20.50 -1.13
CA LEU A 184 -4.27 20.34 -0.60
C LEU A 184 -3.50 21.64 -0.83
N LYS A 185 -3.03 22.23 0.27
CA LYS A 185 -2.13 23.39 0.18
C LYS A 185 -0.77 22.92 -0.30
N LYS A 186 -0.29 23.57 -1.34
CA LYS A 186 1.07 23.39 -1.84
C LYS A 186 2.08 23.98 -0.87
#